data_3eccb630a175abbe96351e8fde36ebb4
#
_entry.id   3eccb630a175abbe96351e8fde36ebb4
#
_cell.length_a   1.000
_cell.length_b   1.000
_cell.length_c   1.000
_cell.angle_alpha   90.00
_cell.angle_beta   90.00
_cell.angle_gamma   90.00
#
_symmetry.space_group_name_H-M   'P 1'
#
loop_
_entity.id
_entity.type
_entity.pdbx_description
1 polymer ?
#
loop_
_entity_poly.entity_id
_entity_poly.type
_entity_poly.pdbx_seq_one_letter_code
_entity_poly.pdbx_strand_id
1 'polypeptide(L)'
;MRLILPALLAPALLLAQIPRIGVIDFYGQQRVSEERLRKLLKIQEGDRLPASKAKLEERLEQLPEVVRAHVAAVCCEGDRAILYIGIEEKGAPRFQFRYPPRENVSLPEEIAETYRRFLNALEQAVRRGEAAEDLSRGYSLMADPACRRLQEQFRAFAEENVALLRQVLRTSMHEEQRAIAAHVIGYAPRQSGVVDDLQYAMQDADETVRNNAMRALGAIAVLAGREPDLGLRISPTWFVEMLNSIVWSDRNKAAMALVHLTESRTPSVLEHLRERALPALVQMARWKSLGHALPAFILVGRLAGLPEPEIHAAWERGEREKVIRMASPGGSK
;
A
#
# COMPACT_ATOMS: atom_id res chain seq x y z
N MET A 1 29.92 55.12 -27.49
CA MET A 1 28.77 54.95 -26.61
C MET A 1 28.06 53.67 -27.05
N ARG A 2 28.35 52.49 -26.40
CA ARG A 2 27.77 51.21 -26.75
C ARG A 2 26.61 50.95 -25.78
N LEU A 3 25.37 50.87 -26.36
CA LEU A 3 24.17 50.48 -25.63
C LEU A 3 24.23 48.97 -25.36
N ILE A 4 24.24 48.60 -24.08
CA ILE A 4 24.04 47.22 -23.62
C ILE A 4 22.54 47.06 -23.39
N LEU A 5 21.86 46.24 -24.22
CA LEU A 5 20.50 45.77 -23.97
C LEU A 5 20.51 44.72 -22.87
N PRO A 6 19.66 44.84 -21.83
CA PRO A 6 19.51 43.76 -20.87
C PRO A 6 18.65 42.61 -21.50
N ALA A 7 19.24 41.43 -21.53
CA ALA A 7 18.49 40.21 -21.87
C ALA A 7 17.50 39.90 -20.75
N LEU A 8 16.21 40.02 -21.06
CA LEU A 8 15.10 39.55 -20.22
C LEU A 8 15.11 38.01 -20.22
N LEU A 9 15.66 37.39 -19.19
CA LEU A 9 15.42 35.99 -18.88
C LEU A 9 13.97 35.83 -18.43
N ALA A 10 13.11 35.36 -19.31
CA ALA A 10 11.77 34.90 -18.94
C ALA A 10 11.91 33.64 -18.06
N PRO A 11 11.27 33.56 -16.88
CA PRO A 11 11.24 32.34 -16.10
C PRO A 11 10.51 31.27 -16.89
N ALA A 12 11.20 30.19 -17.26
CA ALA A 12 10.56 29.00 -17.78
C ALA A 12 9.68 28.42 -16.68
N LEU A 13 8.38 28.66 -16.76
CA LEU A 13 7.38 27.95 -15.99
C LEU A 13 7.51 26.47 -16.35
N LEU A 14 8.15 25.70 -15.48
CA LEU A 14 8.09 24.25 -15.48
C LEU A 14 6.64 23.87 -15.18
N LEU A 15 5.82 23.80 -16.22
CA LEU A 15 4.52 23.13 -16.16
C LEU A 15 4.82 21.68 -15.78
N ALA A 16 4.42 21.29 -14.58
CA ALA A 16 4.50 19.89 -14.15
C ALA A 16 3.79 19.06 -15.21
N GLN A 17 4.56 18.31 -15.99
CA GLN A 17 3.99 17.48 -17.05
C GLN A 17 3.15 16.40 -16.39
N ILE A 18 1.88 16.29 -16.78
CA ILE A 18 1.01 15.20 -16.35
C ILE A 18 1.71 13.88 -16.74
N PRO A 19 2.00 13.00 -15.78
CA PRO A 19 2.73 11.78 -16.07
C PRO A 19 1.97 10.90 -17.07
N ARG A 20 2.71 10.13 -17.86
CA ARG A 20 2.13 9.14 -18.77
C ARG A 20 1.88 7.83 -18.05
N ILE A 21 0.92 7.06 -18.51
CA ILE A 21 0.66 5.71 -18.05
C ILE A 21 1.76 4.79 -18.56
N GLY A 22 2.50 4.16 -17.68
CA GLY A 22 3.51 3.15 -18.02
C GLY A 22 2.92 1.75 -18.05
N VAL A 23 2.08 1.46 -17.06
CA VAL A 23 1.48 0.14 -16.86
C VAL A 23 0.02 0.28 -16.47
N ILE A 24 -0.82 -0.63 -16.96
CA ILE A 24 -2.20 -0.81 -16.48
C ILE A 24 -2.33 -2.26 -16.01
N ASP A 25 -2.68 -2.46 -14.74
CA ASP A 25 -3.00 -3.75 -14.15
C ASP A 25 -4.43 -3.77 -13.63
N PHE A 26 -5.16 -4.85 -13.96
CA PHE A 26 -6.51 -5.12 -13.49
C PHE A 26 -6.47 -6.24 -12.46
N TYR A 27 -7.32 -6.18 -11.45
CA TYR A 27 -7.45 -7.22 -10.44
C TYR A 27 -8.86 -7.25 -9.82
N GLY A 28 -9.17 -8.37 -9.17
CA GLY A 28 -10.47 -8.61 -8.54
C GLY A 28 -11.54 -9.16 -9.49
N GLN A 29 -11.39 -8.98 -10.81
CA GLN A 29 -12.30 -9.56 -11.80
C GLN A 29 -12.13 -11.07 -11.90
N GLN A 30 -13.25 -11.77 -12.10
CA GLN A 30 -13.30 -13.22 -12.31
C GLN A 30 -14.09 -13.59 -13.60
N ARG A 31 -15.12 -12.82 -13.93
CA ARG A 31 -16.03 -13.05 -15.06
C ARG A 31 -15.82 -12.06 -16.19
N VAL A 32 -15.54 -10.81 -15.87
CA VAL A 32 -15.30 -9.77 -16.86
C VAL A 32 -13.88 -9.88 -17.37
N SER A 33 -13.70 -10.02 -18.67
CA SER A 33 -12.36 -10.10 -19.26
C SER A 33 -11.65 -8.75 -19.26
N GLU A 34 -10.32 -8.78 -19.10
CA GLU A 34 -9.48 -7.58 -19.19
C GLU A 34 -9.68 -6.83 -20.52
N GLU A 35 -9.81 -7.55 -21.63
CA GLU A 35 -10.06 -6.96 -22.95
C GLU A 35 -11.33 -6.10 -22.96
N ARG A 36 -12.42 -6.60 -22.35
CA ARG A 36 -13.69 -5.85 -22.25
C ARG A 36 -13.53 -4.58 -21.40
N LEU A 37 -12.78 -4.67 -20.28
CA LEU A 37 -12.47 -3.53 -19.42
C LEU A 37 -11.65 -2.48 -20.17
N ARG A 38 -10.58 -2.87 -20.88
CA ARG A 38 -9.74 -1.98 -21.69
C ARG A 38 -10.53 -1.27 -22.78
N LYS A 39 -11.37 -2.00 -23.50
CA LYS A 39 -12.22 -1.45 -24.56
C LYS A 39 -13.19 -0.38 -24.03
N LEU A 40 -13.72 -0.58 -22.82
CA LEU A 40 -14.65 0.37 -22.20
C LEU A 40 -13.92 1.63 -21.71
N LEU A 41 -12.75 1.49 -21.11
CA LEU A 41 -11.99 2.61 -20.55
C LEU A 41 -11.42 3.54 -21.61
N LYS A 42 -11.07 3.01 -22.79
CA LYS A 42 -10.46 3.76 -23.91
C LYS A 42 -9.18 4.49 -23.49
N ILE A 43 -8.39 3.86 -22.65
CA ILE A 43 -7.05 4.30 -22.22
C ILE A 43 -6.06 3.16 -22.44
N GLN A 44 -4.82 3.52 -22.71
CA GLN A 44 -3.72 2.56 -22.94
C GLN A 44 -2.41 3.06 -22.34
N GLU A 45 -1.47 2.17 -22.24
CA GLU A 45 -0.09 2.49 -21.87
C GLU A 45 0.48 3.51 -22.89
N GLY A 46 1.11 4.57 -22.37
CA GLY A 46 1.60 5.71 -23.17
C GLY A 46 0.69 6.93 -23.16
N ASP A 47 -0.60 6.79 -22.85
CA ASP A 47 -1.51 7.92 -22.70
C ASP A 47 -1.15 8.78 -21.49
N ARG A 48 -1.62 10.03 -21.45
CA ARG A 48 -1.57 10.87 -20.27
C ARG A 48 -2.52 10.32 -19.19
N LEU A 49 -2.14 10.46 -17.93
CA LEU A 49 -3.07 10.11 -16.83
C LEU A 49 -4.40 10.89 -17.02
N PRO A 50 -5.55 10.22 -16.89
CA PRO A 50 -6.85 10.87 -16.93
C PRO A 50 -6.98 11.90 -15.82
N ALA A 51 -7.63 13.04 -16.13
CA ALA A 51 -7.86 14.10 -15.16
C ALA A 51 -8.77 13.69 -13.98
N SER A 52 -9.57 12.64 -14.15
CA SER A 52 -10.49 12.15 -13.12
C SER A 52 -10.49 10.64 -13.08
N LYS A 53 -10.11 10.07 -11.92
CA LYS A 53 -10.23 8.65 -11.62
C LYS A 53 -11.70 8.23 -11.51
N ALA A 54 -12.53 9.04 -10.87
CA ALA A 54 -13.96 8.79 -10.71
C ALA A 54 -14.69 8.55 -12.04
N LYS A 55 -14.34 9.27 -13.10
CA LYS A 55 -14.92 9.04 -14.43
C LYS A 55 -14.56 7.67 -15.03
N LEU A 56 -13.41 7.12 -14.68
CA LEU A 56 -13.04 5.76 -15.08
C LEU A 56 -13.81 4.72 -14.28
N GLU A 57 -13.94 4.95 -12.97
CA GLU A 57 -14.72 4.10 -12.07
C GLU A 57 -16.19 4.06 -12.50
N GLU A 58 -16.82 5.20 -12.71
CA GLU A 58 -18.21 5.31 -13.21
C GLU A 58 -18.44 4.54 -14.53
N ARG A 59 -17.48 4.58 -15.47
CA ARG A 59 -17.58 3.81 -16.72
C ARG A 59 -17.55 2.32 -16.48
N LEU A 60 -16.67 1.85 -15.60
CA LEU A 60 -16.55 0.42 -15.27
C LEU A 60 -17.80 -0.09 -14.54
N GLU A 61 -18.39 0.73 -13.68
CA GLU A 61 -19.61 0.43 -12.93
C GLU A 61 -20.87 0.40 -13.79
N GLN A 62 -20.81 0.86 -15.06
CA GLN A 62 -21.88 0.65 -16.03
C GLN A 62 -22.01 -0.80 -16.50
N LEU A 63 -20.99 -1.63 -16.29
CA LEU A 63 -21.08 -3.06 -16.59
C LEU A 63 -22.00 -3.77 -15.59
N PRO A 64 -22.99 -4.55 -16.07
CA PRO A 64 -23.97 -5.17 -15.19
C PRO A 64 -23.34 -6.17 -14.21
N GLU A 65 -22.16 -6.71 -14.49
CA GLU A 65 -21.41 -7.62 -13.63
C GLU A 65 -20.65 -6.88 -12.52
N VAL A 66 -20.31 -5.61 -12.72
CA VAL A 66 -19.49 -4.80 -11.81
C VAL A 66 -20.38 -4.10 -10.77
N VAL A 67 -20.00 -4.21 -9.51
CA VAL A 67 -20.66 -3.52 -8.40
C VAL A 67 -19.95 -2.23 -8.07
N ARG A 68 -18.61 -2.29 -8.07
CA ARG A 68 -17.74 -1.16 -7.75
C ARG A 68 -16.40 -1.31 -8.45
N ALA A 69 -15.84 -0.19 -8.86
CA ALA A 69 -14.47 -0.11 -9.35
C ALA A 69 -13.66 0.87 -8.50
N HIS A 70 -12.35 0.67 -8.44
CA HIS A 70 -11.42 1.57 -7.77
C HIS A 70 -10.17 1.75 -8.61
N VAL A 71 -9.82 3.01 -8.89
CA VAL A 71 -8.68 3.38 -9.73
C VAL A 71 -7.61 4.06 -8.88
N ALA A 72 -6.44 3.45 -8.78
CA ALA A 72 -5.27 4.02 -8.15
C ALA A 72 -4.18 4.35 -9.18
N ALA A 73 -3.71 5.59 -9.19
CA ALA A 73 -2.53 6.00 -9.93
C ALA A 73 -1.34 6.05 -8.95
N VAL A 74 -0.36 5.21 -9.20
CA VAL A 74 0.79 5.03 -8.30
C VAL A 74 2.06 5.49 -9.01
N CYS A 75 2.87 6.27 -8.35
CA CYS A 75 4.20 6.65 -8.82
C CYS A 75 5.21 5.56 -8.43
N CYS A 76 6.22 5.35 -9.17
CA CYS A 76 6.47 5.53 -10.61
C CYS A 76 7.32 4.35 -11.07
N GLU A 77 7.19 3.93 -12.30
CA GLU A 77 8.15 3.03 -12.94
C GLU A 77 8.93 3.86 -13.97
N GLY A 78 10.15 4.27 -13.59
CA GLY A 78 10.84 5.36 -14.25
C GLY A 78 10.10 6.70 -14.06
N ASP A 79 9.72 7.35 -15.17
CA ASP A 79 8.97 8.63 -15.20
C ASP A 79 7.46 8.42 -15.41
N ARG A 80 6.98 7.17 -15.44
CA ARG A 80 5.61 6.80 -15.79
C ARG A 80 4.81 6.32 -14.59
N ALA A 81 3.53 6.67 -14.58
CA ALA A 81 2.61 6.19 -13.56
C ALA A 81 2.15 4.76 -13.83
N ILE A 82 1.90 4.02 -12.77
CA ILE A 82 1.24 2.72 -12.80
C ILE A 82 -0.23 2.93 -12.47
N LEU A 83 -1.13 2.43 -13.30
CA LEU A 83 -2.56 2.49 -13.08
C LEU A 83 -3.07 1.12 -12.63
N TYR A 84 -3.52 1.04 -11.39
CA TYR A 84 -4.15 -0.14 -10.82
C TYR A 84 -5.66 0.01 -10.82
N ILE A 85 -6.37 -0.99 -11.35
CA ILE A 85 -7.82 -0.97 -11.51
C ILE A 85 -8.40 -2.19 -10.81
N GLY A 86 -8.95 -1.95 -9.61
CA GLY A 86 -9.65 -2.95 -8.82
C GLY A 86 -11.12 -3.05 -9.22
N ILE A 87 -11.62 -4.27 -9.39
CA ILE A 87 -12.99 -4.56 -9.80
C ILE A 87 -13.66 -5.43 -8.73
N GLU A 88 -14.80 -4.99 -8.23
CA GLU A 88 -15.70 -5.79 -7.40
C GLU A 88 -16.87 -6.28 -8.26
N GLU A 89 -16.92 -7.57 -8.51
CA GLU A 89 -18.03 -8.21 -9.26
C GLU A 89 -19.17 -8.61 -8.34
N LYS A 90 -20.37 -8.77 -8.90
CA LYS A 90 -21.53 -9.31 -8.18
C LYS A 90 -21.22 -10.69 -7.61
N GLY A 91 -21.42 -10.85 -6.29
CA GLY A 91 -21.14 -12.09 -5.58
C GLY A 91 -19.72 -12.21 -5.03
N ALA A 92 -18.85 -11.23 -5.27
CA ALA A 92 -17.55 -11.15 -4.58
C ALA A 92 -17.75 -10.93 -3.07
N PRO A 93 -16.84 -11.44 -2.22
CA PRO A 93 -16.82 -11.11 -0.80
C PRO A 93 -16.72 -9.59 -0.59
N ARG A 94 -17.57 -9.04 0.25
CA ARG A 94 -17.56 -7.61 0.55
C ARG A 94 -16.96 -7.36 1.92
N PHE A 95 -16.08 -6.35 2.00
CA PHE A 95 -15.59 -5.85 3.27
C PHE A 95 -16.61 -4.93 3.92
N GLN A 96 -16.83 -5.15 5.21
CA GLN A 96 -17.56 -4.21 6.06
C GLN A 96 -16.53 -3.49 6.92
N PHE A 97 -16.17 -2.30 6.49
CA PHE A 97 -15.39 -1.39 7.32
C PHE A 97 -16.27 -0.78 8.40
N ARG A 98 -15.65 -0.30 9.48
CA ARG A 98 -16.36 0.40 10.52
C ARG A 98 -16.94 1.71 10.00
N TYR A 99 -18.07 2.12 10.56
CA TYR A 99 -18.57 3.46 10.32
C TYR A 99 -17.59 4.51 10.86
N PRO A 100 -17.43 5.65 10.16
CA PRO A 100 -16.60 6.75 10.65
C PRO A 100 -17.06 7.19 12.04
N PRO A 101 -16.11 7.49 12.95
CA PRO A 101 -16.42 8.07 14.25
C PRO A 101 -17.07 9.46 14.13
N ARG A 102 -17.56 10.02 15.25
CA ARG A 102 -18.39 11.24 15.22
C ARG A 102 -17.86 12.39 16.08
N GLU A 103 -16.75 12.21 16.79
CA GLU A 103 -16.22 13.26 17.67
C GLU A 103 -15.40 14.26 16.85
N ASN A 104 -15.55 15.53 17.19
CA ASN A 104 -14.75 16.62 16.62
C ASN A 104 -13.48 16.80 17.45
N VAL A 105 -12.52 15.88 17.27
CA VAL A 105 -11.22 15.92 17.92
C VAL A 105 -10.12 15.93 16.88
N SER A 106 -9.09 16.75 17.08
CA SER A 106 -8.01 16.97 16.14
C SER A 106 -6.66 16.94 16.84
N LEU A 107 -5.61 16.65 16.08
CA LEU A 107 -4.22 16.76 16.49
C LEU A 107 -3.78 18.24 16.51
N PRO A 108 -2.73 18.58 17.27
CA PRO A 108 -2.05 19.87 17.13
C PRO A 108 -1.61 20.14 15.68
N GLU A 109 -1.77 21.38 15.22
CA GLU A 109 -1.47 21.76 13.83
C GLU A 109 -0.01 21.45 13.43
N GLU A 110 0.91 21.54 14.37
CA GLU A 110 2.33 21.22 14.14
C GLU A 110 2.52 19.76 13.66
N ILE A 111 1.77 18.82 14.22
CA ILE A 111 1.82 17.41 13.82
C ILE A 111 1.26 17.24 12.38
N ALA A 112 0.12 17.89 12.11
CA ALA A 112 -0.51 17.85 10.80
C ALA A 112 0.36 18.50 9.72
N GLU A 113 0.96 19.66 10.02
CA GLU A 113 1.89 20.35 9.12
C GLU A 113 3.14 19.50 8.83
N THR A 114 3.72 18.89 9.87
CA THR A 114 4.89 18.01 9.72
C THR A 114 4.55 16.81 8.83
N TYR A 115 3.35 16.25 8.96
CA TYR A 115 2.90 15.16 8.09
C TYR A 115 2.74 15.61 6.62
N ARG A 116 2.14 16.76 6.35
CA ARG A 116 2.04 17.32 4.99
C ARG A 116 3.44 17.57 4.38
N ARG A 117 4.37 18.10 5.16
CA ARG A 117 5.77 18.28 4.73
C ARG A 117 6.46 16.96 4.44
N PHE A 118 6.19 15.93 5.24
CA PHE A 118 6.70 14.58 5.01
C PHE A 118 6.18 14.00 3.70
N LEU A 119 4.88 14.12 3.39
CA LEU A 119 4.31 13.63 2.14
C LEU A 119 4.95 14.31 0.91
N ASN A 120 5.19 15.61 0.99
CA ASN A 120 5.89 16.35 -0.08
C ASN A 120 7.35 15.88 -0.24
N ALA A 121 8.07 15.68 0.85
CA ALA A 121 9.45 15.16 0.81
C ALA A 121 9.48 13.71 0.26
N LEU A 122 8.53 12.87 0.68
CA LEU A 122 8.38 11.50 0.21
C LEU A 122 8.13 11.44 -1.31
N GLU A 123 7.24 12.27 -1.83
CA GLU A 123 7.00 12.35 -3.28
C GLU A 123 8.29 12.68 -4.04
N GLN A 124 9.07 13.64 -3.55
CA GLN A 124 10.34 14.00 -4.17
C GLN A 124 11.36 12.87 -4.09
N ALA A 125 11.46 12.19 -2.95
CA ALA A 125 12.37 11.05 -2.77
C ALA A 125 12.00 9.89 -3.71
N VAL A 126 10.71 9.56 -3.80
CA VAL A 126 10.20 8.51 -4.72
C VAL A 126 10.53 8.84 -6.18
N ARG A 127 10.34 10.10 -6.62
CA ARG A 127 10.68 10.56 -7.97
C ARG A 127 12.19 10.42 -8.29
N ARG A 128 13.05 10.50 -7.29
CA ARG A 128 14.50 10.29 -7.43
C ARG A 128 14.92 8.82 -7.28
N GLY A 129 13.98 7.91 -6.97
CA GLY A 129 14.29 6.50 -6.68
C GLY A 129 14.90 6.26 -5.29
N GLU A 130 14.81 7.24 -4.37
CA GLU A 130 15.37 7.21 -3.02
C GLU A 130 14.35 6.78 -1.96
N ALA A 131 13.50 5.82 -2.30
CA ALA A 131 12.40 5.37 -1.44
C ALA A 131 12.79 4.21 -0.48
N ALA A 132 14.07 3.89 -0.35
CA ALA A 132 14.54 2.83 0.55
C ALA A 132 14.24 3.18 2.01
N GLU A 133 13.77 2.18 2.77
CA GLU A 133 13.37 2.31 4.17
C GLU A 133 14.11 1.32 5.05
N ASP A 134 14.55 1.77 6.23
CA ASP A 134 14.99 0.92 7.34
C ASP A 134 13.82 0.70 8.31
N LEU A 135 13.39 -0.54 8.44
CA LEU A 135 12.31 -0.97 9.34
C LEU A 135 12.83 -1.67 10.60
N SER A 136 14.14 -1.79 10.75
CA SER A 136 14.78 -2.62 11.78
C SER A 136 14.42 -2.24 13.23
N ARG A 137 13.97 -1.00 13.43
CA ARG A 137 13.59 -0.47 14.74
C ARG A 137 12.07 -0.59 15.03
N GLY A 138 11.30 -1.22 14.11
CA GLY A 138 9.85 -1.34 14.22
C GLY A 138 9.07 -0.09 13.86
N TYR A 139 9.73 0.87 13.24
CA TYR A 139 9.15 2.03 12.54
C TYR A 139 10.00 2.33 11.31
N SER A 140 9.41 3.03 10.35
CA SER A 140 10.08 3.34 9.09
C SER A 140 11.01 4.54 9.24
N LEU A 141 12.26 4.40 8.79
CA LEU A 141 13.19 5.50 8.57
C LEU A 141 13.70 5.45 7.14
N MET A 142 13.40 6.45 6.35
CA MET A 142 13.83 6.54 4.96
C MET A 142 15.33 6.84 4.84
N ALA A 143 15.93 6.38 3.75
CA ALA A 143 17.30 6.74 3.39
C ALA A 143 17.43 8.24 3.05
N ASP A 144 16.40 8.82 2.41
CA ASP A 144 16.35 10.25 2.10
C ASP A 144 16.44 11.12 3.35
N PRO A 145 17.41 12.07 3.43
CA PRO A 145 17.65 12.86 4.63
C PRO A 145 16.51 13.84 4.98
N ALA A 146 15.74 14.31 3.98
CA ALA A 146 14.62 15.21 4.24
C ALA A 146 13.45 14.46 4.87
N CYS A 147 13.13 13.29 4.35
CA CYS A 147 12.13 12.40 4.93
C CYS A 147 12.53 11.96 6.34
N ARG A 148 13.78 11.50 6.52
CA ARG A 148 14.29 11.03 7.81
C ARG A 148 14.20 12.07 8.91
N ARG A 149 14.54 13.34 8.65
CA ARG A 149 14.41 14.42 9.63
C ARG A 149 12.96 14.62 10.12
N LEU A 150 11.98 14.47 9.22
CA LEU A 150 10.57 14.59 9.59
C LEU A 150 10.09 13.35 10.35
N GLN A 151 10.58 12.17 10.00
CA GLN A 151 10.28 10.93 10.72
C GLN A 151 10.85 10.93 12.15
N GLU A 152 12.01 11.54 12.38
CA GLU A 152 12.53 11.71 13.75
C GLU A 152 11.66 12.71 14.57
N GLN A 153 11.03 13.70 13.94
CA GLN A 153 10.04 14.54 14.62
C GLN A 153 8.77 13.73 14.99
N PHE A 154 8.32 12.82 14.13
CA PHE A 154 7.19 11.95 14.48
C PHE A 154 7.47 11.08 15.70
N ARG A 155 8.73 10.67 15.94
CA ARG A 155 9.09 9.96 17.17
C ARG A 155 8.85 10.80 18.41
N ALA A 156 9.30 12.05 18.41
CA ALA A 156 9.08 12.97 19.52
C ALA A 156 7.58 13.22 19.74
N PHE A 157 6.83 13.52 18.67
CA PHE A 157 5.37 13.69 18.77
C PHE A 157 4.65 12.48 19.28
N ALA A 158 5.05 11.29 18.84
CA ALA A 158 4.42 10.05 19.27
C ALA A 158 4.68 9.73 20.75
N GLU A 159 5.90 10.03 21.24
CA GLU A 159 6.24 9.84 22.65
C GLU A 159 5.45 10.79 23.56
N GLU A 160 5.32 12.05 23.16
CA GLU A 160 4.64 13.10 23.94
C GLU A 160 3.11 13.00 23.87
N ASN A 161 2.55 12.51 22.76
CA ASN A 161 1.11 12.62 22.45
C ASN A 161 0.40 11.27 22.28
N VAL A 162 0.95 10.15 22.77
CA VAL A 162 0.39 8.82 22.52
C VAL A 162 -1.10 8.71 22.89
N ALA A 163 -1.52 9.30 24.01
CA ALA A 163 -2.92 9.27 24.45
C ALA A 163 -3.86 10.02 23.50
N LEU A 164 -3.44 11.18 23.01
CA LEU A 164 -4.19 11.99 22.04
C LEU A 164 -4.24 11.30 20.67
N LEU A 165 -3.11 10.73 20.21
CA LEU A 165 -3.06 9.97 18.96
C LEU A 165 -4.05 8.80 18.97
N ARG A 166 -4.13 8.06 20.09
CA ARG A 166 -5.09 6.97 20.28
C ARG A 166 -6.53 7.48 20.27
N GLN A 167 -6.80 8.59 20.94
CA GLN A 167 -8.12 9.20 20.96
C GLN A 167 -8.53 9.62 19.54
N VAL A 168 -7.71 10.41 18.85
CA VAL A 168 -7.99 10.88 17.49
C VAL A 168 -8.20 9.70 16.53
N LEU A 169 -7.35 8.68 16.58
CA LEU A 169 -7.46 7.49 15.75
C LEU A 169 -8.77 6.75 15.90
N ARG A 170 -9.32 6.72 17.14
CA ARG A 170 -10.53 5.96 17.46
C ARG A 170 -11.81 6.76 17.34
N THR A 171 -11.77 8.08 17.54
CA THR A 171 -12.99 8.85 17.76
C THR A 171 -13.17 10.05 16.83
N SER A 172 -12.10 10.54 16.15
CA SER A 172 -12.21 11.71 15.29
C SER A 172 -13.11 11.45 14.07
N MET A 173 -14.03 12.38 13.79
CA MET A 173 -14.85 12.36 12.58
C MET A 173 -14.04 12.67 11.31
N HIS A 174 -12.88 13.30 11.43
CA HIS A 174 -12.04 13.76 10.34
C HIS A 174 -11.06 12.64 9.91
N GLU A 175 -11.24 12.10 8.71
CA GLU A 175 -10.39 11.02 8.15
C GLU A 175 -8.92 11.42 8.04
N GLU A 176 -8.62 12.68 7.64
CA GLU A 176 -7.24 13.18 7.59
C GLU A 176 -6.57 13.09 8.97
N GLN A 177 -7.27 13.50 10.02
CA GLN A 177 -6.74 13.46 11.39
C GLN A 177 -6.48 12.02 11.85
N ARG A 178 -7.39 11.08 11.53
CA ARG A 178 -7.19 9.65 11.82
C ARG A 178 -6.02 9.07 11.02
N ALA A 179 -5.85 9.48 9.75
CA ALA A 179 -4.74 9.04 8.92
C ALA A 179 -3.39 9.52 9.46
N ILE A 180 -3.30 10.79 9.91
CA ILE A 180 -2.12 11.34 10.56
C ILE A 180 -1.85 10.59 11.87
N ALA A 181 -2.87 10.37 12.69
CA ALA A 181 -2.75 9.63 13.94
C ALA A 181 -2.24 8.20 13.72
N ALA A 182 -2.77 7.48 12.70
CA ALA A 182 -2.30 6.14 12.33
C ALA A 182 -0.83 6.13 11.89
N HIS A 183 -0.39 7.17 11.17
CA HIS A 183 1.00 7.30 10.76
C HIS A 183 1.92 7.56 11.95
N VAL A 184 1.61 8.58 12.74
CA VAL A 184 2.48 9.06 13.82
C VAL A 184 2.56 8.07 14.98
N ILE A 185 1.46 7.43 15.38
CA ILE A 185 1.46 6.45 16.46
C ILE A 185 2.36 5.23 16.18
N GLY A 186 2.63 4.94 14.90
CA GLY A 186 3.59 3.91 14.50
C GLY A 186 5.03 4.17 14.97
N TYR A 187 5.35 5.40 15.36
CA TYR A 187 6.64 5.80 15.93
C TYR A 187 6.66 5.80 17.45
N ALA A 188 5.52 5.54 18.11
CA ALA A 188 5.43 5.52 19.56
C ALA A 188 6.27 4.39 20.20
N PRO A 189 6.65 4.54 21.49
CA PRO A 189 7.26 3.46 22.26
C PRO A 189 6.42 2.18 22.16
N ARG A 190 7.10 1.06 22.03
CA ARG A 190 6.46 -0.23 21.71
C ARG A 190 5.72 -0.80 22.89
N GLN A 191 4.40 -0.60 22.83
CA GLN A 191 3.46 -1.16 23.79
C GLN A 191 2.44 -2.00 23.01
N SER A 192 1.96 -3.08 23.62
CA SER A 192 0.88 -3.91 23.05
C SER A 192 -0.34 -3.07 22.63
N GLY A 193 -0.68 -2.05 23.40
CA GLY A 193 -1.78 -1.14 23.09
C GLY A 193 -1.63 -0.38 21.77
N VAL A 194 -0.40 -0.07 21.29
CA VAL A 194 -0.17 0.55 19.98
C VAL A 194 -0.48 -0.44 18.86
N VAL A 195 -0.11 -1.71 19.02
CA VAL A 195 -0.45 -2.76 18.05
C VAL A 195 -1.95 -2.92 17.95
N ASP A 196 -2.67 -2.94 19.08
CA ASP A 196 -4.14 -3.06 19.11
C ASP A 196 -4.82 -1.86 18.44
N ASP A 197 -4.32 -0.64 18.66
CA ASP A 197 -4.84 0.56 18.02
C ASP A 197 -4.63 0.55 16.49
N LEU A 198 -3.47 0.10 16.03
CA LEU A 198 -3.19 -0.02 14.61
C LEU A 198 -4.02 -1.14 13.96
N GLN A 199 -4.18 -2.30 14.64
CA GLN A 199 -5.08 -3.36 14.16
C GLN A 199 -6.54 -2.89 14.11
N TYR A 200 -6.95 -2.06 15.08
CA TYR A 200 -8.24 -1.39 15.03
C TYR A 200 -8.34 -0.48 13.79
N ALA A 201 -7.31 0.29 13.45
CA ALA A 201 -7.28 1.21 12.31
C ALA A 201 -7.29 0.52 10.94
N MET A 202 -6.86 -0.75 10.85
CA MET A 202 -6.98 -1.54 9.61
C MET A 202 -8.42 -1.75 9.15
N GLN A 203 -9.41 -1.49 10.00
CA GLN A 203 -10.84 -1.60 9.68
C GLN A 203 -11.51 -0.24 9.49
N ASP A 204 -10.76 0.84 9.39
CA ASP A 204 -11.31 2.17 9.15
C ASP A 204 -11.95 2.26 7.76
N ALA A 205 -12.99 3.08 7.64
CA ALA A 205 -13.64 3.35 6.35
C ALA A 205 -12.69 4.01 5.34
N ASP A 206 -11.78 4.88 5.83
CA ASP A 206 -10.83 5.60 5.00
C ASP A 206 -9.60 4.75 4.63
N GLU A 207 -9.25 4.72 3.36
CA GLU A 207 -8.14 3.92 2.83
C GLU A 207 -6.76 4.41 3.29
N THR A 208 -6.60 5.72 3.54
CA THR A 208 -5.32 6.29 3.99
C THR A 208 -5.04 5.90 5.43
N VAL A 209 -6.08 5.87 6.27
CA VAL A 209 -5.97 5.37 7.66
C VAL A 209 -5.50 3.91 7.65
N ARG A 210 -6.15 3.05 6.84
CA ARG A 210 -5.78 1.63 6.73
C ARG A 210 -4.36 1.44 6.20
N ASN A 211 -3.99 2.18 5.15
CA ASN A 211 -2.65 2.16 4.57
C ASN A 211 -1.57 2.50 5.60
N ASN A 212 -1.76 3.58 6.36
CA ASN A 212 -0.81 4.02 7.37
C ASN A 212 -0.71 3.02 8.54
N ALA A 213 -1.85 2.46 8.97
CA ALA A 213 -1.88 1.42 10.00
C ALA A 213 -1.13 0.15 9.57
N MET A 214 -1.39 -0.36 8.37
CA MET A 214 -0.72 -1.56 7.84
C MET A 214 0.77 -1.33 7.63
N ARG A 215 1.18 -0.12 7.18
CA ARG A 215 2.59 0.25 7.06
C ARG A 215 3.30 0.21 8.41
N ALA A 216 2.69 0.80 9.45
CA ALA A 216 3.24 0.80 10.79
C ALA A 216 3.33 -0.63 11.36
N LEU A 217 2.27 -1.43 11.23
CA LEU A 217 2.26 -2.82 11.67
C LEU A 217 3.28 -3.68 10.93
N GLY A 218 3.51 -3.43 9.63
CA GLY A 218 4.56 -4.09 8.86
C GLY A 218 5.95 -3.83 9.43
N ALA A 219 6.26 -2.60 9.81
CA ALA A 219 7.52 -2.25 10.48
C ALA A 219 7.63 -2.92 11.87
N ILE A 220 6.54 -2.92 12.63
CA ILE A 220 6.49 -3.61 13.94
C ILE A 220 6.68 -5.14 13.77
N ALA A 221 6.15 -5.73 12.69
CA ALA A 221 6.32 -7.16 12.40
C ALA A 221 7.79 -7.53 12.15
N VAL A 222 8.53 -6.66 11.43
CA VAL A 222 9.98 -6.83 11.23
C VAL A 222 10.71 -6.89 12.57
N LEU A 223 10.38 -5.97 13.49
CA LEU A 223 11.00 -5.98 14.82
C LEU A 223 10.58 -7.18 15.64
N ALA A 224 9.29 -7.53 15.66
CA ALA A 224 8.77 -8.68 16.42
C ALA A 224 9.44 -9.99 15.99
N GLY A 225 9.76 -10.13 14.70
CA GLY A 225 10.53 -11.26 14.18
C GLY A 225 12.00 -11.28 14.65
N ARG A 226 12.60 -10.09 14.80
CA ARG A 226 14.02 -9.96 15.24
C ARG A 226 14.19 -10.05 16.75
N GLU A 227 13.21 -9.56 17.50
CA GLU A 227 13.20 -9.49 18.97
C GLU A 227 11.93 -10.15 19.54
N PRO A 228 11.81 -11.49 19.48
CA PRO A 228 10.61 -12.22 19.93
C PRO A 228 10.27 -11.98 21.41
N ASP A 229 11.27 -11.71 22.23
CA ASP A 229 11.14 -11.47 23.67
C ASP A 229 10.32 -10.21 24.00
N LEU A 230 10.13 -9.30 23.04
CA LEU A 230 9.23 -8.16 23.19
C LEU A 230 7.75 -8.57 23.31
N GLY A 231 7.40 -9.81 23.00
CA GLY A 231 6.04 -10.32 23.11
C GLY A 231 5.00 -9.63 22.23
N LEU A 232 5.43 -8.89 21.21
CA LEU A 232 4.54 -8.20 20.27
C LEU A 232 3.82 -9.22 19.38
N ARG A 233 2.50 -9.21 19.42
CA ARG A 233 1.67 -10.14 18.65
C ARG A 233 0.79 -9.38 17.67
N ILE A 234 1.02 -9.61 16.38
CA ILE A 234 0.25 -9.04 15.28
C ILE A 234 -0.57 -10.16 14.66
N SER A 235 -1.91 -10.01 14.65
CA SER A 235 -2.78 -10.98 14.00
C SER A 235 -2.67 -10.85 12.48
N PRO A 236 -2.42 -11.94 11.73
CA PRO A 236 -2.39 -11.93 10.27
C PRO A 236 -3.80 -11.84 9.64
N THR A 237 -4.86 -12.08 10.39
CA THR A 237 -6.23 -12.28 9.87
C THR A 237 -6.68 -11.15 8.96
N TRP A 238 -6.63 -9.90 9.42
CA TRP A 238 -7.06 -8.76 8.61
C TRP A 238 -6.16 -8.50 7.41
N PHE A 239 -4.86 -8.77 7.51
CA PHE A 239 -3.96 -8.67 6.35
C PHE A 239 -4.34 -9.69 5.26
N VAL A 240 -4.70 -10.92 5.64
CA VAL A 240 -5.18 -11.94 4.69
C VAL A 240 -6.47 -11.46 4.00
N GLU A 241 -7.42 -10.93 4.75
CA GLU A 241 -8.65 -10.38 4.18
C GLU A 241 -8.36 -9.18 3.25
N MET A 242 -7.48 -8.25 3.61
CA MET A 242 -7.13 -7.08 2.80
C MET A 242 -6.51 -7.43 1.44
N LEU A 243 -5.96 -8.63 1.25
CA LEU A 243 -5.51 -9.09 -0.07
C LEU A 243 -6.65 -9.18 -1.10
N ASN A 244 -7.90 -9.27 -0.65
CA ASN A 244 -9.08 -9.30 -1.52
C ASN A 244 -9.72 -7.91 -1.73
N SER A 245 -9.18 -6.84 -1.15
CA SER A 245 -9.69 -5.47 -1.33
C SER A 245 -9.61 -5.04 -2.81
N ILE A 246 -10.54 -4.18 -3.23
CA ILE A 246 -10.43 -3.48 -4.53
C ILE A 246 -9.50 -2.28 -4.47
N VAL A 247 -9.10 -1.86 -3.26
CA VAL A 247 -8.16 -0.77 -3.04
C VAL A 247 -6.73 -1.30 -3.15
N TRP A 248 -5.96 -0.75 -4.07
CA TRP A 248 -4.58 -1.20 -4.33
C TRP A 248 -3.68 -1.11 -3.09
N SER A 249 -3.77 -0.02 -2.33
CA SER A 249 -2.93 0.17 -1.14
C SER A 249 -3.18 -0.88 -0.06
N ASP A 250 -4.44 -1.31 0.11
CA ASP A 250 -4.80 -2.40 1.03
C ASP A 250 -4.06 -3.69 0.65
N ARG A 251 -4.17 -4.12 -0.63
CA ARG A 251 -3.48 -5.32 -1.12
C ARG A 251 -1.97 -5.24 -0.98
N ASN A 252 -1.40 -4.12 -1.43
CA ASN A 252 0.05 -3.94 -1.43
C ASN A 252 0.63 -3.97 -0.01
N LYS A 253 0.05 -3.19 0.92
CA LYS A 253 0.53 -3.15 2.32
C LYS A 253 0.28 -4.46 3.05
N ALA A 254 -0.83 -5.12 2.79
CA ALA A 254 -1.11 -6.44 3.35
C ALA A 254 -0.08 -7.48 2.89
N ALA A 255 0.22 -7.55 1.59
CA ALA A 255 1.22 -8.48 1.07
C ALA A 255 2.60 -8.22 1.67
N MET A 256 3.04 -6.96 1.75
CA MET A 256 4.32 -6.59 2.37
C MET A 256 4.40 -7.02 3.83
N ALA A 257 3.37 -6.74 4.64
CA ALA A 257 3.34 -7.14 6.04
C ALA A 257 3.32 -8.67 6.22
N LEU A 258 2.53 -9.38 5.38
CA LEU A 258 2.42 -10.84 5.43
C LEU A 258 3.74 -11.54 5.07
N VAL A 259 4.61 -10.94 4.25
CA VAL A 259 5.96 -11.49 4.03
C VAL A 259 6.67 -11.66 5.37
N HIS A 260 6.64 -10.68 6.26
CA HIS A 260 7.26 -10.77 7.58
C HIS A 260 6.45 -11.68 8.54
N LEU A 261 5.14 -11.56 8.56
CA LEU A 261 4.26 -12.34 9.45
C LEU A 261 4.23 -13.85 9.12
N THR A 262 4.70 -14.25 7.95
CA THR A 262 4.75 -15.67 7.54
C THR A 262 6.17 -16.24 7.43
N GLU A 263 7.19 -15.54 7.90
CA GLU A 263 8.58 -16.03 7.92
C GLU A 263 8.72 -17.33 8.70
N SER A 264 8.02 -17.47 9.85
CA SER A 264 7.98 -18.68 10.66
C SER A 264 7.20 -19.83 10.00
N ARG A 265 6.50 -19.59 8.89
CA ARG A 265 5.69 -20.57 8.14
C ARG A 265 4.70 -21.35 9.02
N THR A 266 4.09 -20.67 10.00
CA THR A 266 3.08 -21.28 10.87
C THR A 266 1.97 -21.93 10.03
N PRO A 267 1.71 -23.25 10.16
CA PRO A 267 0.80 -23.97 9.26
C PRO A 267 -0.60 -23.38 9.20
N SER A 268 -1.18 -22.99 10.33
CA SER A 268 -2.53 -22.39 10.38
C SER A 268 -2.61 -21.05 9.65
N VAL A 269 -1.54 -20.24 9.67
CA VAL A 269 -1.50 -18.96 8.94
C VAL A 269 -1.39 -19.20 7.44
N LEU A 270 -0.55 -20.15 7.01
CA LEU A 270 -0.41 -20.48 5.59
C LEU A 270 -1.68 -21.12 5.04
N GLU A 271 -2.37 -21.96 5.83
CA GLU A 271 -3.67 -22.54 5.41
C GLU A 271 -4.73 -21.45 5.26
N HIS A 272 -4.86 -20.57 6.26
CA HIS A 272 -5.78 -19.42 6.16
C HIS A 272 -5.50 -18.55 4.92
N LEU A 273 -4.22 -18.28 4.64
CA LEU A 273 -3.79 -17.54 3.46
C LEU A 273 -4.16 -18.26 2.15
N ARG A 274 -4.00 -19.60 2.12
CA ARG A 274 -4.37 -20.44 0.98
C ARG A 274 -5.88 -20.39 0.71
N GLU A 275 -6.67 -20.62 1.75
CA GLU A 275 -8.13 -20.69 1.65
C GLU A 275 -8.76 -19.36 1.25
N ARG A 276 -8.25 -18.25 1.81
CA ARG A 276 -8.89 -16.94 1.71
C ARG A 276 -8.32 -16.05 0.61
N ALA A 277 -7.06 -16.20 0.23
CA ALA A 277 -6.38 -15.19 -0.57
C ALA A 277 -5.51 -15.72 -1.72
N LEU A 278 -5.38 -17.04 -1.91
CA LEU A 278 -4.54 -17.56 -3.01
C LEU A 278 -4.90 -16.98 -4.38
N PRO A 279 -6.16 -16.85 -4.80
CA PRO A 279 -6.48 -16.24 -6.09
C PRO A 279 -6.02 -14.79 -6.20
N ALA A 280 -6.16 -14.00 -5.14
CA ALA A 280 -5.71 -12.62 -5.08
C ALA A 280 -4.18 -12.51 -5.14
N LEU A 281 -3.47 -13.36 -4.40
CA LEU A 281 -2.01 -13.43 -4.44
C LEU A 281 -1.50 -13.80 -5.83
N VAL A 282 -2.15 -14.74 -6.51
CA VAL A 282 -1.80 -15.12 -7.89
C VAL A 282 -1.98 -13.94 -8.85
N GLN A 283 -3.06 -13.17 -8.72
CA GLN A 283 -3.25 -11.94 -9.51
C GLN A 283 -2.13 -10.93 -9.23
N MET A 284 -1.81 -10.68 -7.96
CA MET A 284 -0.76 -9.74 -7.56
C MET A 284 0.64 -10.21 -8.00
N ALA A 285 0.96 -11.50 -7.91
CA ALA A 285 2.22 -12.06 -8.38
C ALA A 285 2.41 -11.91 -9.90
N ARG A 286 1.35 -11.68 -10.65
CA ARG A 286 1.35 -11.40 -12.10
C ARG A 286 1.40 -9.92 -12.45
N TRP A 287 1.32 -9.02 -11.49
CA TRP A 287 1.41 -7.60 -11.77
C TRP A 287 2.67 -7.29 -12.57
N LYS A 288 2.57 -6.30 -13.47
CA LYS A 288 3.66 -5.94 -14.38
C LYS A 288 4.78 -5.20 -13.66
N SER A 289 4.43 -4.38 -12.66
CA SER A 289 5.44 -3.77 -11.79
C SER A 289 6.08 -4.84 -10.89
N LEU A 290 7.36 -5.12 -11.12
CA LEU A 290 8.10 -6.16 -10.41
C LEU A 290 8.18 -5.89 -8.91
N GLY A 291 8.42 -4.64 -8.51
CA GLY A 291 8.49 -4.26 -7.10
C GLY A 291 7.20 -4.51 -6.35
N HIS A 292 6.04 -4.30 -7.00
CA HIS A 292 4.74 -4.55 -6.39
C HIS A 292 4.29 -6.02 -6.46
N ALA A 293 4.81 -6.79 -7.42
CA ALA A 293 4.49 -8.21 -7.55
C ALA A 293 5.30 -9.10 -6.59
N LEU A 294 6.52 -8.68 -6.21
CA LEU A 294 7.46 -9.50 -5.43
C LEU A 294 6.89 -9.98 -4.08
N PRO A 295 6.25 -9.15 -3.24
CA PRO A 295 5.70 -9.62 -1.97
C PRO A 295 4.68 -10.74 -2.14
N ALA A 296 3.76 -10.61 -3.09
CA ALA A 296 2.78 -11.65 -3.39
C ALA A 296 3.45 -12.91 -3.96
N PHE A 297 4.47 -12.77 -4.80
CA PHE A 297 5.22 -13.91 -5.32
C PHE A 297 5.93 -14.70 -4.21
N ILE A 298 6.52 -14.02 -3.23
CA ILE A 298 7.14 -14.67 -2.05
C ILE A 298 6.09 -15.51 -1.30
N LEU A 299 4.92 -14.91 -1.04
CA LEU A 299 3.82 -15.60 -0.36
C LEU A 299 3.33 -16.83 -1.16
N VAL A 300 3.17 -16.70 -2.48
CA VAL A 300 2.83 -17.84 -3.37
C VAL A 300 3.89 -18.93 -3.30
N GLY A 301 5.18 -18.58 -3.29
CA GLY A 301 6.28 -19.52 -3.14
C GLY A 301 6.24 -20.28 -1.80
N ARG A 302 5.92 -19.59 -0.69
CA ARG A 302 5.71 -20.22 0.62
C ARG A 302 4.53 -21.17 0.61
N LEU A 303 3.43 -20.80 -0.04
CA LEU A 303 2.26 -21.67 -0.23
C LEU A 303 2.56 -22.89 -1.13
N ALA A 304 3.50 -22.77 -2.07
CA ALA A 304 4.03 -23.89 -2.85
C ALA A 304 5.00 -24.78 -2.06
N GLY A 305 5.34 -24.43 -0.82
CA GLY A 305 6.27 -25.19 0.02
C GLY A 305 7.76 -24.97 -0.32
N LEU A 306 8.08 -23.98 -1.16
CA LEU A 306 9.45 -23.71 -1.57
C LEU A 306 10.25 -23.04 -0.45
N PRO A 307 11.53 -23.38 -0.26
CA PRO A 307 12.42 -22.66 0.66
C PRO A 307 12.76 -21.25 0.10
N GLU A 308 13.05 -20.29 0.99
CA GLU A 308 13.31 -18.88 0.60
C GLU A 308 14.37 -18.74 -0.52
N PRO A 309 15.53 -19.44 -0.47
CA PRO A 309 16.52 -19.32 -1.56
C PRO A 309 15.96 -19.75 -2.93
N GLU A 310 15.10 -20.76 -2.99
CA GLU A 310 14.48 -21.20 -4.24
C GLU A 310 13.44 -20.20 -4.75
N ILE A 311 12.68 -19.58 -3.85
CA ILE A 311 11.74 -18.51 -4.20
C ILE A 311 12.49 -17.35 -4.85
N HIS A 312 13.57 -16.88 -4.22
CA HIS A 312 14.37 -15.78 -4.76
C HIS A 312 15.03 -16.14 -6.09
N ALA A 313 15.63 -17.34 -6.19
CA ALA A 313 16.23 -17.80 -7.42
C ALA A 313 15.19 -17.92 -8.57
N ALA A 314 13.98 -18.38 -8.28
CA ALA A 314 12.91 -18.46 -9.28
C ALA A 314 12.46 -17.05 -9.73
N TRP A 315 12.41 -16.08 -8.82
CA TRP A 315 12.15 -14.69 -9.16
C TRP A 315 13.18 -14.10 -10.10
N GLU A 316 14.46 -14.25 -9.78
CA GLU A 316 15.57 -13.75 -10.58
C GLU A 316 15.60 -14.37 -12.00
N ARG A 317 15.22 -15.65 -12.12
CA ARG A 317 15.11 -16.32 -13.42
C ARG A 317 13.80 -16.02 -14.17
N GLY A 318 12.89 -15.21 -13.60
CA GLY A 318 11.60 -14.92 -14.22
C GLY A 318 10.63 -16.09 -14.25
N GLU A 319 10.80 -17.11 -13.42
CA GLU A 319 9.99 -18.35 -13.39
C GLU A 319 8.65 -18.18 -12.62
N ARG A 320 8.05 -17.01 -12.68
CA ARG A 320 6.83 -16.68 -11.90
C ARG A 320 5.68 -17.68 -12.13
N GLU A 321 5.36 -17.98 -13.38
CA GLU A 321 4.26 -18.88 -13.72
C GLU A 321 4.51 -20.34 -13.28
N LYS A 322 5.76 -20.76 -13.18
CA LYS A 322 6.13 -22.07 -12.65
C LYS A 322 5.75 -22.17 -11.17
N VAL A 323 6.16 -21.20 -10.37
CA VAL A 323 5.86 -21.14 -8.92
C VAL A 323 4.34 -21.02 -8.67
N ILE A 324 3.65 -20.18 -9.46
CA ILE A 324 2.20 -20.01 -9.37
C ILE A 324 1.48 -21.35 -9.61
N ARG A 325 1.89 -22.12 -10.64
CA ARG A 325 1.30 -23.44 -10.89
C ARG A 325 1.52 -24.41 -9.74
N MET A 326 2.69 -24.40 -9.09
CA MET A 326 2.98 -25.26 -7.94
C MET A 326 2.09 -24.95 -6.73
N ALA A 327 1.72 -23.69 -6.52
CA ALA A 327 0.85 -23.28 -5.43
C ALA A 327 -0.63 -23.57 -5.69
N SER A 328 -1.03 -23.74 -6.94
CA SER A 328 -2.43 -23.93 -7.35
C SER A 328 -2.91 -25.36 -7.06
N PRO A 329 -4.19 -25.58 -6.69
CA PRO A 329 -4.74 -26.92 -6.50
C PRO A 329 -4.59 -27.76 -7.79
N GLY A 330 -3.92 -28.90 -7.69
CA GLY A 330 -3.62 -29.81 -8.81
C GLY A 330 -2.24 -29.66 -9.44
N GLY A 331 -1.38 -28.77 -8.93
CA GLY A 331 -0.03 -28.54 -9.44
C GLY A 331 1.05 -29.56 -8.99
N SER A 332 0.67 -30.53 -8.17
CA SER A 332 1.57 -31.63 -7.76
C SER A 332 1.34 -32.84 -8.66
N LYS A 333 1.96 -32.88 -9.84
CA LYS A 333 2.27 -34.10 -10.59
C LYS A 333 3.61 -33.92 -11.28
#